data_906d44227d910b1701a86cda3b79deaa
#
_entry.id   906d44227d910b1701a86cda3b79deaa
#
_cell.length_a   1.000
_cell.length_b   1.000
_cell.length_c   1.000
_cell.angle_alpha   90.00
_cell.angle_beta   90.00
_cell.angle_gamma   90.00
#
_symmetry.space_group_name_H-M   'P 1'
#
loop_
_entity.id
_entity.type
_entity.pdbx_description
1 polymer ?
#
loop_
_entity_poly.entity_id
_entity_poly.type
_entity_poly.pdbx_seq_one_letter_code
_entity_poly.pdbx_strand_id
1 'polypeptide(L)'
;MNGKKIRGGLAPGSLLVMLVFGIWFGGLSSDVCAAPFDYAMYQQFLDRYVVAGKYIEGIKLNVVDYDAIHKDQEKRHSLYGNILQQLAVFDPDMLQNREEEIAFWINTYNVGAIKMIIDHYSVDSIRSRKINWLRNPWGIKILTIGNNAYSLGQIEHEILIAKYKDPLIHFAIVCASLSCPDLSPQAYEGSQLKEQLQRQARQFLQNTKKGLRIRKEDGVVFFSQIFRFDKESFPNGATDAILLIAPFVDDKEDREFLMHPAQYTIKYLDYNWDLNTLSSVQ
;
A
#
# COMPACT_ATOMS: atom_id res chain seq x y z
N MET A 1 41.53 39.16 86.03
CA MET A 1 42.29 40.42 85.80
C MET A 1 41.92 40.93 84.44
N ASN A 2 41.39 42.17 84.41
CA ASN A 2 41.30 43.17 83.34
C ASN A 2 40.90 42.68 81.91
N GLY A 3 39.76 42.98 81.34
CA GLY A 3 39.13 44.33 81.29
C GLY A 3 39.45 44.97 79.98
N LYS A 4 38.51 45.08 79.07
CA LYS A 4 38.14 46.35 78.41
C LYS A 4 37.04 46.18 77.37
N LYS A 5 35.89 46.80 77.64
CA LYS A 5 34.89 47.20 76.66
C LYS A 5 35.43 48.21 75.68
N ILE A 6 35.11 48.10 74.41
CA ILE A 6 35.04 49.25 73.51
C ILE A 6 33.70 49.12 72.67
N ARG A 7 32.95 50.21 72.76
CA ARG A 7 31.70 50.48 71.95
C ARG A 7 32.13 51.07 70.63
N GLY A 8 31.34 50.79 69.61
CA GLY A 8 31.49 51.53 68.34
C GLY A 8 30.48 51.03 67.28
N GLY A 9 29.40 51.76 67.12
CA GLY A 9 28.99 52.45 65.95
C GLY A 9 28.18 51.59 64.95
N LEU A 10 26.87 51.76 64.98
CA LEU A 10 26.01 51.38 63.86
C LEU A 10 26.20 52.36 62.71
N ALA A 11 26.39 51.82 61.48
CA ALA A 11 26.22 52.53 60.21
C ALA A 11 25.07 51.88 59.42
N PRO A 12 24.24 52.63 58.71
CA PRO A 12 23.00 52.11 58.09
C PRO A 12 23.31 51.33 56.82
N GLY A 13 22.77 50.12 56.77
CA GLY A 13 22.86 49.25 55.61
C GLY A 13 22.01 49.70 54.44
N SER A 14 22.63 49.85 53.30
CA SER A 14 21.98 50.04 52.01
C SER A 14 21.32 48.74 51.56
N LEU A 15 20.01 48.74 51.42
CA LEU A 15 19.20 47.62 50.92
C LEU A 15 19.40 47.53 49.38
N LEU A 16 20.23 46.59 48.95
CA LEU A 16 20.40 46.30 47.50
C LEU A 16 19.23 45.40 47.06
N VAL A 17 18.21 46.00 46.42
CA VAL A 17 17.12 45.24 45.77
C VAL A 17 17.66 44.64 44.48
N MET A 18 17.99 43.32 44.46
CA MET A 18 18.22 42.58 43.25
C MET A 18 16.93 42.32 42.52
N LEU A 19 16.66 43.08 41.46
CA LEU A 19 15.64 42.74 40.46
C LEU A 19 16.11 41.53 39.66
N VAL A 20 15.58 40.36 40.00
CA VAL A 20 15.74 39.14 39.16
C VAL A 20 14.82 39.29 37.97
N PHE A 21 15.37 39.68 36.82
CA PHE A 21 14.70 39.58 35.55
C PHE A 21 14.62 38.09 35.18
N GLY A 22 13.46 37.46 35.47
CA GLY A 22 13.17 36.15 34.94
C GLY A 22 13.01 36.22 33.42
N ILE A 23 14.01 35.80 32.67
CA ILE A 23 13.89 35.58 31.25
C ILE A 23 13.01 34.33 31.07
N TRP A 24 11.74 34.55 30.77
CA TRP A 24 10.79 33.50 30.35
C TRP A 24 11.21 33.08 28.94
N PHE A 25 12.01 32.01 28.82
CA PHE A 25 12.15 31.29 27.57
C PHE A 25 10.82 30.60 27.29
N GLY A 26 9.93 31.29 26.60
CA GLY A 26 8.79 30.68 25.93
C GLY A 26 9.37 29.71 24.90
N GLY A 27 9.41 28.42 25.24
CA GLY A 27 9.73 27.38 24.28
C GLY A 27 8.65 27.41 23.18
N LEU A 28 9.02 27.98 22.04
CA LEU A 28 8.30 27.70 20.79
C LEU A 28 8.49 26.21 20.53
N SER A 29 7.55 25.39 20.97
CA SER A 29 7.37 24.05 20.41
C SER A 29 7.01 24.28 18.94
N SER A 30 8.00 24.31 18.07
CA SER A 30 7.76 24.06 16.67
C SER A 30 7.26 22.61 16.63
N ASP A 31 5.96 22.43 16.46
CA ASP A 31 5.42 21.18 15.98
C ASP A 31 6.14 20.89 14.68
N VAL A 32 7.18 20.08 14.75
CA VAL A 32 7.84 19.52 13.57
C VAL A 32 6.79 18.57 13.01
N CYS A 33 5.96 19.10 12.12
CA CYS A 33 5.08 18.26 11.31
C CYS A 33 6.00 17.27 10.60
N ALA A 34 5.91 16.00 10.97
CA ALA A 34 6.73 14.97 10.35
C ALA A 34 6.43 14.99 8.84
N ALA A 35 7.49 15.00 8.03
CA ALA A 35 7.31 15.00 6.59
C ALA A 35 6.63 13.70 6.15
N PRO A 36 5.67 13.74 5.21
CA PRO A 36 5.05 12.54 4.67
C PRO A 36 6.11 11.65 4.02
N PHE A 37 5.80 10.35 3.86
CA PHE A 37 6.70 9.44 3.17
C PHE A 37 6.95 9.93 1.72
N ASP A 38 8.22 10.04 1.33
CA ASP A 38 8.59 10.49 -0.02
C ASP A 38 8.51 9.32 -1.01
N TYR A 39 7.54 9.37 -1.90
CA TYR A 39 7.32 8.36 -2.95
C TYR A 39 8.14 8.63 -4.23
N ALA A 40 8.96 9.66 -4.31
CA ALA A 40 9.66 10.05 -5.55
C ALA A 40 10.52 8.91 -6.13
N MET A 41 11.23 8.17 -5.28
CA MET A 41 12.02 7.01 -5.73
C MET A 41 11.12 5.86 -6.21
N TYR A 42 10.00 5.62 -5.52
CA TYR A 42 9.06 4.58 -5.93
C TYR A 42 8.35 4.97 -7.23
N GLN A 43 8.00 6.24 -7.43
CA GLN A 43 7.46 6.72 -8.70
C GLN A 43 8.45 6.53 -9.85
N GLN A 44 9.73 6.90 -9.67
CA GLN A 44 10.78 6.64 -10.66
C GLN A 44 10.93 5.14 -10.99
N PHE A 45 10.74 4.28 -9.99
CA PHE A 45 10.75 2.84 -10.19
C PHE A 45 9.56 2.39 -11.05
N LEU A 46 8.34 2.87 -10.76
CA LEU A 46 7.15 2.56 -11.56
C LEU A 46 7.30 3.05 -13.00
N ASP A 47 7.77 4.29 -13.20
CA ASP A 47 8.00 4.88 -14.53
C ASP A 47 9.00 4.07 -15.36
N ARG A 48 9.97 3.44 -14.71
CA ARG A 48 11.04 2.71 -15.36
C ARG A 48 10.67 1.26 -15.69
N TYR A 49 9.95 0.58 -14.81
CA TYR A 49 9.76 -0.87 -14.89
C TYR A 49 8.32 -1.32 -15.11
N VAL A 50 7.34 -0.42 -15.09
CA VAL A 50 5.94 -0.74 -15.35
C VAL A 50 5.53 -0.24 -16.71
N VAL A 51 5.09 -1.15 -17.57
CA VAL A 51 4.62 -0.81 -18.93
C VAL A 51 3.12 -1.04 -19.00
N ALA A 52 2.37 0.04 -19.16
CA ALA A 52 0.92 0.01 -19.14
C ALA A 52 0.31 -0.51 -20.45
N GLY A 53 -0.89 -1.09 -20.35
CA GLY A 53 -1.78 -1.37 -21.48
C GLY A 53 -1.29 -2.42 -22.46
N LYS A 54 -0.49 -3.38 -22.00
CA LYS A 54 -0.06 -4.53 -22.80
C LYS A 54 -1.13 -5.63 -22.83
N TYR A 55 -0.93 -6.60 -23.70
CA TYR A 55 -1.80 -7.78 -23.83
C TYR A 55 -0.99 -9.05 -23.66
N ILE A 56 -1.46 -9.94 -22.79
CA ILE A 56 -0.96 -11.31 -22.63
C ILE A 56 -2.20 -12.23 -22.63
N GLU A 57 -2.25 -13.22 -23.51
CA GLU A 57 -3.39 -14.15 -23.65
C GLU A 57 -4.75 -13.46 -23.81
N GLY A 58 -4.75 -12.27 -24.44
CA GLY A 58 -5.95 -11.44 -24.63
C GLY A 58 -6.42 -10.71 -23.38
N ILE A 59 -5.66 -10.75 -22.29
CA ILE A 59 -5.88 -9.94 -21.08
C ILE A 59 -5.13 -8.63 -21.25
N LYS A 60 -5.83 -7.50 -21.19
CA LYS A 60 -5.20 -6.17 -21.12
C LYS A 60 -4.72 -5.91 -19.69
N LEU A 61 -3.44 -5.57 -19.51
CA LEU A 61 -2.87 -5.38 -18.18
C LEU A 61 -1.62 -4.47 -18.22
N ASN A 62 -1.19 -4.03 -17.04
CA ASN A 62 0.13 -3.47 -16.85
C ASN A 62 1.11 -4.58 -16.52
N VAL A 63 2.23 -4.61 -17.24
CA VAL A 63 3.29 -5.60 -17.05
C VAL A 63 4.49 -4.99 -16.36
N VAL A 64 5.29 -5.84 -15.69
CA VAL A 64 6.49 -5.45 -14.97
C VAL A 64 7.72 -6.05 -15.67
N ASP A 65 8.76 -5.24 -15.85
CA ASP A 65 10.05 -5.70 -16.37
C ASP A 65 10.91 -6.28 -15.24
N TYR A 66 10.57 -7.51 -14.82
CA TYR A 66 11.31 -8.21 -13.76
C TYR A 66 12.75 -8.52 -14.16
N ASP A 67 13.02 -8.72 -15.46
CA ASP A 67 14.36 -8.94 -15.96
C ASP A 67 15.26 -7.72 -15.75
N ALA A 68 14.74 -6.53 -16.03
CA ALA A 68 15.48 -5.30 -15.83
C ALA A 68 15.68 -5.00 -14.33
N ILE A 69 14.66 -5.24 -13.48
CA ILE A 69 14.77 -5.07 -12.04
C ILE A 69 15.84 -6.02 -11.48
N HIS A 70 15.81 -7.29 -11.88
CA HIS A 70 16.79 -8.30 -11.43
C HIS A 70 18.23 -7.92 -11.80
N LYS A 71 18.46 -7.43 -13.02
CA LYS A 71 19.76 -6.92 -13.45
C LYS A 71 20.19 -5.65 -12.71
N ASP A 72 19.22 -4.77 -12.39
CA ASP A 72 19.52 -3.51 -11.71
C ASP A 72 19.83 -3.71 -10.22
N GLN A 73 19.28 -4.74 -9.56
CA GLN A 73 19.56 -4.99 -8.14
C GLN A 73 21.03 -5.27 -7.83
N GLU A 74 21.77 -5.81 -8.82
CA GLU A 74 23.21 -6.09 -8.70
C GLU A 74 24.06 -4.81 -8.71
N LYS A 75 23.50 -3.68 -9.14
CA LYS A 75 24.20 -2.39 -9.18
C LYS A 75 24.28 -1.77 -7.79
N ARG A 76 25.45 -1.25 -7.48
CA ARG A 76 25.60 -0.38 -6.31
C ARG A 76 24.67 0.83 -6.45
N HIS A 77 23.83 1.08 -5.44
CA HIS A 77 22.81 2.14 -5.48
C HIS A 77 21.71 1.93 -6.55
N SER A 78 21.25 0.69 -6.71
CA SER A 78 20.07 0.44 -7.54
C SER A 78 18.85 1.17 -6.99
N LEU A 79 17.98 1.63 -7.89
CA LEU A 79 16.72 2.28 -7.51
C LEU A 79 15.87 1.37 -6.61
N TYR A 80 15.80 0.07 -6.98
CA TYR A 80 15.12 -0.95 -6.20
C TYR A 80 15.73 -1.11 -4.78
N GLY A 81 17.05 -1.22 -4.67
CA GLY A 81 17.73 -1.34 -3.38
C GLY A 81 17.54 -0.11 -2.48
N ASN A 82 17.55 1.09 -3.07
CA ASN A 82 17.32 2.33 -2.33
C ASN A 82 15.88 2.42 -1.77
N ILE A 83 14.87 1.94 -2.51
CA ILE A 83 13.48 1.87 -2.02
C ILE A 83 13.40 0.94 -0.82
N LEU A 84 14.00 -0.25 -0.89
CA LEU A 84 14.02 -1.20 0.23
C LEU A 84 14.72 -0.62 1.45
N GLN A 85 15.80 0.14 1.26
CA GLN A 85 16.50 0.81 2.34
C GLN A 85 15.66 1.94 2.96
N GLN A 86 14.96 2.73 2.13
CA GLN A 86 14.05 3.77 2.61
C GLN A 86 12.94 3.19 3.48
N LEU A 87 12.30 2.09 3.04
CA LEU A 87 11.29 1.39 3.81
C LEU A 87 11.85 0.84 5.13
N ALA A 88 13.06 0.27 5.10
CA ALA A 88 13.66 -0.36 6.28
C ALA A 88 13.91 0.62 7.43
N VAL A 89 14.17 1.89 7.14
CA VAL A 89 14.45 2.93 8.16
C VAL A 89 13.24 3.81 8.48
N PHE A 90 12.17 3.75 7.67
CA PHE A 90 10.99 4.59 7.89
C PHE A 90 10.15 4.05 9.04
N ASP A 91 9.75 4.93 9.95
CA ASP A 91 8.84 4.63 11.04
C ASP A 91 7.40 4.90 10.62
N PRO A 92 6.54 3.87 10.45
CA PRO A 92 5.16 4.05 10.06
C PRO A 92 4.30 4.86 11.04
N ASP A 93 4.72 4.97 12.29
CA ASP A 93 4.02 5.78 13.31
C ASP A 93 4.14 7.29 13.02
N MET A 94 5.00 7.69 12.08
CA MET A 94 5.09 9.07 11.61
C MET A 94 4.00 9.45 10.58
N LEU A 95 3.24 8.50 10.07
CA LEU A 95 2.13 8.76 9.15
C LEU A 95 1.00 9.47 9.89
N GLN A 96 0.47 10.56 9.31
CA GLN A 96 -0.33 11.53 10.08
C GLN A 96 -1.83 11.29 10.01
N ASN A 97 -2.28 10.62 8.96
CA ASN A 97 -3.70 10.39 8.74
C ASN A 97 -3.97 9.05 8.06
N ARG A 98 -5.23 8.66 8.07
CA ARG A 98 -5.72 7.38 7.53
C ARG A 98 -5.35 7.17 6.06
N GLU A 99 -5.47 8.20 5.25
CA GLU A 99 -5.24 8.13 3.81
C GLU A 99 -3.75 7.93 3.50
N GLU A 100 -2.87 8.60 4.22
CA GLU A 100 -1.42 8.38 4.11
C GLU A 100 -1.01 6.98 4.57
N GLU A 101 -1.58 6.49 5.67
CA GLU A 101 -1.31 5.13 6.14
C GLU A 101 -1.72 4.08 5.09
N ILE A 102 -2.94 4.19 4.54
CA ILE A 102 -3.41 3.25 3.50
C ILE A 102 -2.51 3.33 2.27
N ALA A 103 -2.20 4.52 1.77
CA ALA A 103 -1.33 4.70 0.60
C ALA A 103 0.05 4.09 0.84
N PHE A 104 0.65 4.32 2.00
CA PHE A 104 1.93 3.75 2.38
C PHE A 104 1.90 2.22 2.37
N TRP A 105 0.92 1.60 3.02
CA TRP A 105 0.84 0.16 3.12
C TRP A 105 0.49 -0.53 1.79
N ILE A 106 -0.30 0.11 0.91
CA ILE A 106 -0.55 -0.37 -0.45
C ILE A 106 0.76 -0.37 -1.27
N ASN A 107 1.48 0.74 -1.30
CA ASN A 107 2.75 0.83 -2.02
C ASN A 107 3.76 -0.18 -1.47
N THR A 108 3.84 -0.30 -0.15
CA THR A 108 4.73 -1.24 0.54
C THR A 108 4.40 -2.70 0.20
N TYR A 109 3.11 -3.07 0.19
CA TYR A 109 2.67 -4.39 -0.25
C TYR A 109 3.11 -4.68 -1.69
N ASN A 110 2.90 -3.73 -2.59
CA ASN A 110 3.25 -3.88 -4.00
C ASN A 110 4.77 -4.02 -4.21
N VAL A 111 5.57 -3.26 -3.46
CA VAL A 111 7.04 -3.45 -3.42
C VAL A 111 7.39 -4.85 -2.91
N GLY A 112 6.70 -5.33 -1.88
CA GLY A 112 6.89 -6.66 -1.32
C GLY A 112 6.54 -7.79 -2.29
N ALA A 113 5.47 -7.64 -3.07
CA ALA A 113 5.09 -8.59 -4.11
C ALA A 113 6.16 -8.68 -5.22
N ILE A 114 6.70 -7.53 -5.65
CA ILE A 114 7.82 -7.47 -6.60
C ILE A 114 9.06 -8.13 -5.97
N LYS A 115 9.36 -7.81 -4.70
CA LYS A 115 10.49 -8.39 -3.98
C LYS A 115 10.41 -9.91 -3.91
N MET A 116 9.21 -10.47 -3.68
CA MET A 116 9.01 -11.91 -3.66
C MET A 116 9.43 -12.58 -4.98
N ILE A 117 9.15 -11.93 -6.12
CA ILE A 117 9.56 -12.42 -7.44
C ILE A 117 11.07 -12.26 -7.63
N ILE A 118 11.63 -11.10 -7.29
CA ILE A 118 13.05 -10.78 -7.53
C ILE A 118 13.97 -11.65 -6.69
N ASP A 119 13.65 -11.88 -5.41
CA ASP A 119 14.46 -12.72 -4.51
C ASP A 119 14.50 -14.19 -4.96
N HIS A 120 13.53 -14.62 -5.77
CA HIS A 120 13.43 -16.02 -6.26
C HIS A 120 13.54 -16.10 -7.80
N TYR A 121 14.10 -15.07 -8.39
CA TYR A 121 14.22 -14.97 -9.86
C TYR A 121 15.03 -16.16 -10.43
N SER A 122 14.63 -16.83 -11.55
CA SER A 122 13.39 -16.59 -12.29
C SER A 122 12.30 -17.57 -11.84
N VAL A 123 11.11 -17.04 -11.66
CA VAL A 123 9.91 -17.83 -11.38
C VAL A 123 8.80 -17.41 -12.34
N ASP A 124 7.88 -18.30 -12.62
CA ASP A 124 6.72 -18.10 -13.49
C ASP A 124 5.46 -17.63 -12.76
N SER A 125 5.50 -17.64 -11.44
CA SER A 125 4.36 -17.28 -10.58
C SER A 125 4.81 -16.96 -9.17
N ILE A 126 4.13 -16.04 -8.49
CA ILE A 126 4.31 -15.83 -7.04
C ILE A 126 4.00 -17.10 -6.22
N ARG A 127 3.19 -18.01 -6.78
CA ARG A 127 2.86 -19.31 -6.19
C ARG A 127 3.81 -20.43 -6.61
N SER A 128 4.98 -20.10 -7.16
CA SER A 128 6.00 -21.10 -7.51
C SER A 128 6.45 -21.90 -6.27
N ARG A 129 6.68 -23.20 -6.46
CA ARG A 129 7.27 -24.05 -5.41
C ARG A 129 8.70 -23.65 -5.04
N LYS A 130 9.39 -22.91 -5.91
CA LYS A 130 10.70 -22.33 -5.59
C LYS A 130 10.62 -21.27 -4.51
N ILE A 131 9.48 -20.56 -4.41
CA ILE A 131 9.22 -19.57 -3.36
C ILE A 131 8.74 -20.26 -2.08
N ASN A 132 7.72 -21.09 -2.21
CA ASN A 132 7.13 -21.80 -1.09
C ASN A 132 6.61 -23.17 -1.54
N TRP A 133 7.03 -24.25 -0.88
CA TRP A 133 6.64 -25.62 -1.23
C TRP A 133 5.12 -25.82 -1.23
N LEU A 134 4.41 -25.18 -0.30
CA LEU A 134 2.95 -25.24 -0.20
C LEU A 134 2.24 -24.25 -1.15
N ARG A 135 2.98 -23.54 -1.99
CA ARG A 135 2.46 -22.50 -2.90
C ARG A 135 1.67 -21.40 -2.18
N ASN A 136 2.03 -21.11 -0.94
CA ASN A 136 1.46 -20.03 -0.13
C ASN A 136 2.58 -19.11 0.39
N PRO A 137 3.02 -18.11 -0.40
CA PRO A 137 4.12 -17.22 -0.03
C PRO A 137 3.72 -16.11 0.96
N TRP A 138 2.42 -15.88 1.21
CA TRP A 138 1.93 -14.73 1.98
C TRP A 138 2.42 -14.69 3.42
N GLY A 139 2.80 -15.84 4.02
CA GLY A 139 3.36 -15.90 5.37
C GLY A 139 4.88 -15.62 5.45
N ILE A 140 5.59 -15.54 4.33
CA ILE A 140 7.03 -15.30 4.31
C ILE A 140 7.33 -13.85 4.68
N LYS A 141 8.24 -13.63 5.65
CA LYS A 141 8.74 -12.30 5.99
C LYS A 141 9.64 -11.80 4.86
N ILE A 142 9.14 -10.87 4.07
CA ILE A 142 9.79 -10.42 2.83
C ILE A 142 10.28 -8.97 2.89
N LEU A 143 9.69 -8.14 3.73
CA LEU A 143 10.03 -6.73 3.86
C LEU A 143 10.48 -6.40 5.28
N THR A 144 11.39 -5.45 5.39
CA THR A 144 11.72 -4.76 6.65
C THR A 144 11.18 -3.33 6.57
N ILE A 145 10.40 -2.90 7.58
CA ILE A 145 9.82 -1.55 7.67
C ILE A 145 10.01 -1.09 9.12
N GLY A 146 10.68 0.04 9.33
CA GLY A 146 10.96 0.55 10.67
C GLY A 146 11.66 -0.49 11.55
N ASN A 147 12.63 -1.23 11.01
CA ASN A 147 13.33 -2.36 11.65
C ASN A 147 12.48 -3.59 11.99
N ASN A 148 11.21 -3.63 11.60
CA ASN A 148 10.34 -4.79 11.81
C ASN A 148 10.16 -5.58 10.49
N ALA A 149 10.12 -6.91 10.62
CA ALA A 149 9.91 -7.79 9.47
C ALA A 149 8.42 -8.04 9.22
N TYR A 150 7.98 -7.84 7.98
CA TYR A 150 6.59 -8.02 7.54
C TYR A 150 6.46 -9.06 6.43
N SER A 151 5.35 -9.79 6.45
CA SER A 151 4.92 -10.62 5.33
C SER A 151 3.81 -9.93 4.54
N LEU A 152 3.58 -10.36 3.30
CA LEU A 152 2.45 -9.85 2.50
C LEU A 152 1.13 -10.08 3.22
N GLY A 153 0.91 -11.27 3.81
CA GLY A 153 -0.31 -11.58 4.54
C GLY A 153 -0.56 -10.68 5.75
N GLN A 154 0.49 -10.27 6.48
CA GLN A 154 0.34 -9.32 7.58
C GLN A 154 -0.07 -7.93 7.07
N ILE A 155 0.58 -7.44 6.00
CA ILE A 155 0.23 -6.13 5.44
C ILE A 155 -1.21 -6.15 4.90
N GLU A 156 -1.58 -7.20 4.16
CA GLU A 156 -2.91 -7.34 3.56
C GLU A 156 -4.00 -7.52 4.63
N HIS A 157 -3.94 -8.58 5.41
CA HIS A 157 -5.05 -8.97 6.29
C HIS A 157 -5.08 -8.22 7.62
N GLU A 158 -3.92 -8.07 8.29
CA GLU A 158 -3.88 -7.49 9.64
C GLU A 158 -3.89 -5.96 9.59
N ILE A 159 -3.20 -5.35 8.59
CA ILE A 159 -3.09 -3.90 8.50
C ILE A 159 -4.15 -3.32 7.55
N LEU A 160 -4.11 -3.67 6.26
CA LEU A 160 -4.95 -3.02 5.27
C LEU A 160 -6.43 -3.39 5.41
N ILE A 161 -6.76 -4.67 5.53
CA ILE A 161 -8.16 -5.12 5.55
C ILE A 161 -8.78 -4.95 6.94
N ALA A 162 -8.15 -5.51 7.97
CA ALA A 162 -8.76 -5.51 9.33
C ALA A 162 -8.87 -4.10 9.92
N LYS A 163 -7.83 -3.25 9.73
CA LYS A 163 -7.79 -1.90 10.31
C LYS A 163 -8.69 -0.93 9.55
N TYR A 164 -8.61 -0.91 8.21
CA TYR A 164 -9.24 0.16 7.41
C TYR A 164 -10.61 -0.21 6.86
N LYS A 165 -10.87 -1.48 6.61
CA LYS A 165 -12.17 -2.01 6.13
C LYS A 165 -12.65 -1.30 4.87
N ASP A 166 -11.73 -0.92 3.98
CA ASP A 166 -12.03 -0.30 2.70
C ASP A 166 -11.88 -1.33 1.58
N PRO A 167 -13.00 -1.81 1.00
CA PRO A 167 -12.96 -2.87 0.00
C PRO A 167 -12.29 -2.43 -1.32
N LEU A 168 -12.11 -1.13 -1.56
CA LEU A 168 -11.39 -0.66 -2.74
C LEU A 168 -9.89 -0.97 -2.68
N ILE A 169 -9.35 -1.28 -1.50
CA ILE A 169 -7.97 -1.72 -1.34
C ILE A 169 -7.67 -2.97 -2.17
N HIS A 170 -8.65 -3.87 -2.34
CA HIS A 170 -8.49 -5.08 -3.17
C HIS A 170 -8.15 -4.80 -4.63
N PHE A 171 -8.45 -3.60 -5.15
CA PHE A 171 -8.10 -3.20 -6.51
C PHE A 171 -6.71 -2.58 -6.61
N ALA A 172 -6.06 -2.30 -5.47
CA ALA A 172 -4.79 -1.57 -5.40
C ALA A 172 -3.60 -2.45 -5.01
N ILE A 173 -3.83 -3.54 -4.28
CA ILE A 173 -2.79 -4.51 -3.93
C ILE A 173 -2.66 -5.58 -5.01
N VAL A 174 -1.42 -5.92 -5.39
CA VAL A 174 -1.16 -6.81 -6.52
C VAL A 174 -0.32 -8.01 -6.12
N CYS A 175 -0.66 -9.17 -6.68
CA CYS A 175 0.06 -10.42 -6.44
C CYS A 175 0.90 -10.87 -7.64
N ALA A 176 1.30 -9.95 -8.50
CA ALA A 176 2.16 -10.20 -9.67
C ALA A 176 1.58 -11.21 -10.69
N SER A 177 0.27 -11.47 -10.70
CA SER A 177 -0.36 -12.43 -11.61
C SER A 177 -1.19 -11.76 -12.71
N LEU A 178 -1.43 -12.48 -13.82
CA LEU A 178 -2.23 -11.99 -14.96
C LEU A 178 -3.66 -11.64 -14.58
N SER A 179 -4.26 -12.37 -13.64
CA SER A 179 -5.64 -12.14 -13.19
C SER A 179 -5.80 -11.22 -11.99
N CYS A 180 -4.68 -10.72 -11.45
CA CYS A 180 -4.69 -9.72 -10.38
C CYS A 180 -5.10 -8.34 -10.91
N PRO A 181 -5.53 -7.40 -10.06
CA PRO A 181 -5.54 -5.99 -10.42
C PRO A 181 -4.18 -5.53 -10.95
N ASP A 182 -4.18 -4.53 -11.79
CA ASP A 182 -2.96 -4.01 -12.38
C ASP A 182 -2.12 -3.23 -11.36
N LEU A 183 -0.81 -3.44 -11.38
CA LEU A 183 0.08 -2.52 -10.67
C LEU A 183 -0.11 -1.12 -11.25
N SER A 184 -0.46 -0.17 -10.38
CA SER A 184 -0.63 1.21 -10.78
C SER A 184 0.70 1.78 -11.30
N PRO A 185 0.71 2.50 -12.43
CA PRO A 185 1.89 3.23 -12.89
C PRO A 185 2.19 4.47 -12.06
N GLN A 186 1.31 4.79 -11.10
CA GLN A 186 1.48 5.91 -10.17
C GLN A 186 1.52 5.38 -8.74
N ALA A 187 2.43 5.88 -7.93
CA ALA A 187 2.43 5.64 -6.50
C ALA A 187 1.11 6.13 -5.88
N TYR A 188 0.60 5.39 -4.90
CA TYR A 188 -0.54 5.86 -4.12
C TYR A 188 -0.08 6.96 -3.16
N GLU A 189 -0.85 8.01 -3.08
CA GLU A 189 -0.60 9.17 -2.21
C GLU A 189 -1.86 9.48 -1.38
N GLY A 190 -1.71 9.79 -0.10
CA GLY A 190 -2.83 10.06 0.79
C GLY A 190 -3.79 11.13 0.25
N SER A 191 -3.22 12.21 -0.30
CA SER A 191 -3.99 13.34 -0.88
C SER A 191 -4.85 12.96 -2.10
N GLN A 192 -4.52 11.88 -2.81
CA GLN A 192 -5.18 11.42 -4.03
C GLN A 192 -5.79 10.02 -3.89
N LEU A 193 -5.68 9.40 -2.71
CA LEU A 193 -5.97 7.99 -2.49
C LEU A 193 -7.36 7.58 -2.98
N LYS A 194 -8.39 8.35 -2.63
CA LYS A 194 -9.77 8.06 -3.00
C LYS A 194 -9.96 7.97 -4.51
N GLU A 195 -9.46 8.94 -5.24
CA GLU A 195 -9.52 8.98 -6.70
C GLU A 195 -8.70 7.86 -7.34
N GLN A 196 -7.54 7.55 -6.76
CA GLN A 196 -6.67 6.46 -7.22
C GLN A 196 -7.35 5.10 -7.05
N LEU A 197 -7.92 4.83 -5.89
CA LEU A 197 -8.65 3.57 -5.62
C LEU A 197 -9.87 3.41 -6.52
N GLN A 198 -10.67 4.46 -6.69
CA GLN A 198 -11.83 4.43 -7.58
C GLN A 198 -11.43 4.21 -9.04
N ARG A 199 -10.36 4.83 -9.51
CA ARG A 199 -9.82 4.63 -10.86
C ARG A 199 -9.38 3.17 -11.07
N GLN A 200 -8.65 2.60 -10.11
CA GLN A 200 -8.22 1.20 -10.15
C GLN A 200 -9.42 0.24 -10.18
N ALA A 201 -10.44 0.50 -9.38
CA ALA A 201 -11.67 -0.30 -9.37
C ALA A 201 -12.35 -0.28 -10.75
N ARG A 202 -12.57 0.91 -11.34
CA ARG A 202 -13.17 1.04 -12.68
C ARG A 202 -12.34 0.30 -13.74
N GLN A 203 -11.05 0.52 -13.74
CA GLN A 203 -10.11 -0.08 -14.69
C GLN A 203 -10.13 -1.62 -14.64
N PHE A 204 -10.15 -2.18 -13.42
CA PHE A 204 -10.21 -3.61 -13.21
C PHE A 204 -11.56 -4.18 -13.66
N LEU A 205 -12.67 -3.54 -13.29
CA LEU A 205 -14.01 -4.02 -13.61
C LEU A 205 -14.34 -3.96 -15.11
N GLN A 206 -13.77 -3.02 -15.85
CA GLN A 206 -13.87 -2.97 -17.31
C GLN A 206 -13.20 -4.16 -18.01
N ASN A 207 -12.30 -4.87 -17.34
CA ASN A 207 -11.60 -6.00 -17.92
C ASN A 207 -12.44 -7.28 -17.84
N THR A 208 -13.09 -7.63 -18.94
CA THR A 208 -13.99 -8.79 -19.02
C THR A 208 -13.31 -10.16 -18.85
N LYS A 209 -11.97 -10.19 -18.90
CA LYS A 209 -11.19 -11.42 -18.74
C LYS A 209 -10.80 -11.71 -17.30
N LYS A 210 -10.64 -10.67 -16.46
CA LYS A 210 -10.18 -10.83 -15.07
C LYS A 210 -11.01 -10.11 -14.01
N GLY A 211 -11.78 -9.08 -14.38
CA GLY A 211 -12.59 -8.27 -13.46
C GLY A 211 -14.06 -8.69 -13.42
N LEU A 212 -14.82 -8.20 -14.39
CA LEU A 212 -16.26 -8.40 -14.44
C LEU A 212 -16.73 -8.64 -15.90
N ARG A 213 -17.59 -9.63 -16.11
CA ARG A 213 -18.25 -9.87 -17.40
C ARG A 213 -19.73 -10.18 -17.17
N ILE A 214 -20.58 -9.37 -17.74
CA ILE A 214 -22.04 -9.48 -17.61
C ILE A 214 -22.63 -10.05 -18.90
N ARG A 215 -23.50 -11.05 -18.77
CA ARG A 215 -24.34 -11.59 -19.85
C ARG A 215 -25.80 -11.50 -19.42
N LYS A 216 -26.44 -10.36 -19.75
CA LYS A 216 -27.80 -10.06 -19.33
C LYS A 216 -28.81 -11.06 -19.92
N GLU A 217 -28.63 -11.40 -21.18
CA GLU A 217 -29.48 -12.36 -21.92
C GLU A 217 -29.49 -13.76 -21.30
N ASP A 218 -28.39 -14.15 -20.67
CA ASP A 218 -28.25 -15.44 -19.98
C ASP A 218 -28.56 -15.35 -18.48
N GLY A 219 -28.73 -14.15 -17.94
CA GLY A 219 -28.85 -13.93 -16.50
C GLY A 219 -27.61 -14.39 -15.74
N VAL A 220 -26.40 -14.11 -16.26
CA VAL A 220 -25.14 -14.57 -15.64
C VAL A 220 -24.16 -13.42 -15.49
N VAL A 221 -23.61 -13.29 -14.30
CA VAL A 221 -22.51 -12.39 -13.97
C VAL A 221 -21.26 -13.23 -13.65
N PHE A 222 -20.19 -13.03 -14.43
CA PHE A 222 -18.88 -13.62 -14.16
C PHE A 222 -18.03 -12.61 -13.40
N PHE A 223 -17.53 -13.00 -12.25
CA PHE A 223 -16.86 -12.13 -11.29
C PHE A 223 -15.45 -12.64 -10.95
N SER A 224 -14.54 -11.73 -10.67
CA SER A 224 -13.17 -12.09 -10.30
C SER A 224 -13.09 -12.94 -9.05
N GLN A 225 -12.17 -13.91 -9.04
CA GLN A 225 -11.91 -14.73 -7.85
C GLN A 225 -11.24 -13.98 -6.70
N ILE A 226 -10.69 -12.77 -6.89
CA ILE A 226 -10.11 -11.99 -5.79
C ILE A 226 -11.12 -11.81 -4.65
N PHE A 227 -12.40 -11.61 -4.97
CA PHE A 227 -13.50 -11.48 -3.99
C PHE A 227 -13.90 -12.79 -3.31
N ARG A 228 -13.45 -13.92 -3.84
CA ARG A 228 -13.62 -15.23 -3.21
C ARG A 228 -12.49 -15.54 -2.22
N PHE A 229 -11.32 -14.96 -2.45
CA PHE A 229 -10.16 -15.19 -1.60
C PHE A 229 -10.30 -14.47 -0.27
N ASP A 230 -10.92 -13.30 -0.24
CA ASP A 230 -11.19 -12.54 0.98
C ASP A 230 -12.66 -12.70 1.45
N LYS A 231 -12.87 -13.70 2.28
CA LYS A 231 -14.17 -13.96 2.90
C LYS A 231 -14.48 -13.03 4.08
N GLU A 232 -13.47 -12.38 4.63
CA GLU A 232 -13.62 -11.48 5.80
C GLU A 232 -14.28 -10.17 5.37
N SER A 233 -13.86 -9.62 4.24
CA SER A 233 -14.48 -8.40 3.69
C SER A 233 -15.88 -8.62 3.12
N PHE A 234 -16.21 -9.86 2.73
CA PHE A 234 -17.48 -10.19 2.05
C PHE A 234 -18.17 -11.38 2.73
N PRO A 235 -18.74 -11.19 3.93
CA PRO A 235 -19.29 -12.28 4.74
C PRO A 235 -20.49 -13.00 4.07
N ASN A 236 -21.30 -12.30 3.28
CA ASN A 236 -22.38 -12.88 2.49
C ASN A 236 -21.93 -13.25 1.07
N GLY A 237 -20.62 -13.25 0.82
CA GLY A 237 -20.00 -13.72 -0.41
C GLY A 237 -20.11 -12.77 -1.59
N ALA A 238 -20.19 -13.35 -2.78
CA ALA A 238 -20.10 -12.61 -4.04
C ALA A 238 -21.21 -11.57 -4.23
N THR A 239 -22.39 -11.77 -3.65
CA THR A 239 -23.50 -10.81 -3.76
C THR A 239 -23.14 -9.48 -3.10
N ASP A 240 -22.60 -9.50 -1.88
CA ASP A 240 -22.17 -8.28 -1.19
C ASP A 240 -21.08 -7.57 -1.98
N ALA A 241 -20.12 -8.35 -2.46
CA ALA A 241 -19.03 -7.82 -3.27
C ALA A 241 -19.55 -7.12 -4.54
N ILE A 242 -20.49 -7.74 -5.26
CA ILE A 242 -21.09 -7.17 -6.48
C ILE A 242 -21.86 -5.89 -6.18
N LEU A 243 -22.69 -5.87 -5.14
CA LEU A 243 -23.44 -4.66 -4.75
C LEU A 243 -22.50 -3.49 -4.38
N LEU A 244 -21.39 -3.81 -3.75
CA LEU A 244 -20.38 -2.82 -3.37
C LEU A 244 -19.66 -2.26 -4.59
N ILE A 245 -19.33 -3.09 -5.60
CA ILE A 245 -18.59 -2.63 -6.77
C ILE A 245 -19.46 -2.04 -7.87
N ALA A 246 -20.77 -2.31 -7.86
CA ALA A 246 -21.70 -1.82 -8.88
C ALA A 246 -21.59 -0.30 -9.14
N PRO A 247 -21.38 0.59 -8.14
CA PRO A 247 -21.19 2.03 -8.39
C PRO A 247 -19.96 2.38 -9.24
N PHE A 248 -18.99 1.47 -9.37
CA PHE A 248 -17.78 1.65 -10.15
C PHE A 248 -17.86 1.05 -11.56
N VAL A 249 -18.97 0.45 -11.93
CA VAL A 249 -19.26 -0.01 -13.30
C VAL A 249 -19.72 1.18 -14.11
N ASP A 250 -19.05 1.47 -15.24
CA ASP A 250 -19.31 2.69 -16.01
C ASP A 250 -20.63 2.65 -16.79
N ASP A 251 -20.99 1.49 -17.35
CA ASP A 251 -22.26 1.35 -18.06
C ASP A 251 -23.45 1.39 -17.08
N LYS A 252 -24.40 2.29 -17.39
CA LYS A 252 -25.55 2.53 -16.51
C LYS A 252 -26.51 1.33 -16.44
N GLU A 253 -26.72 0.66 -17.57
CA GLU A 253 -27.64 -0.49 -17.62
C GLU A 253 -27.01 -1.71 -16.92
N ASP A 254 -25.71 -1.90 -17.07
CA ASP A 254 -24.96 -2.94 -16.35
C ASP A 254 -25.01 -2.69 -14.84
N ARG A 255 -24.79 -1.45 -14.42
CA ARG A 255 -24.88 -1.05 -13.02
C ARG A 255 -26.25 -1.31 -12.43
N GLU A 256 -27.33 -0.92 -13.15
CA GLU A 256 -28.70 -1.17 -12.72
C GLU A 256 -28.99 -2.68 -12.63
N PHE A 257 -28.55 -3.46 -13.62
CA PHE A 257 -28.70 -4.91 -13.61
C PHE A 257 -28.02 -5.56 -12.39
N LEU A 258 -26.82 -5.12 -12.03
CA LEU A 258 -26.08 -5.63 -10.86
C LEU A 258 -26.77 -5.33 -9.53
N MET A 259 -27.54 -4.24 -9.44
CA MET A 259 -28.30 -3.90 -8.23
C MET A 259 -29.50 -4.84 -7.95
N HIS A 260 -29.80 -5.76 -8.87
CA HIS A 260 -30.90 -6.72 -8.75
C HIS A 260 -30.42 -8.19 -8.73
N PRO A 261 -29.80 -8.66 -7.63
CA PRO A 261 -29.18 -10.00 -7.55
C PRO A 261 -30.10 -11.16 -7.87
N ALA A 262 -31.42 -10.99 -7.73
CA ALA A 262 -32.41 -12.01 -8.07
C ALA A 262 -32.53 -12.28 -9.59
N GLN A 263 -31.97 -11.40 -10.44
CA GLN A 263 -32.07 -11.52 -11.90
C GLN A 263 -30.91 -12.29 -12.52
N TYR A 264 -29.88 -12.68 -11.74
CA TYR A 264 -28.72 -13.35 -12.29
C TYR A 264 -28.11 -14.38 -11.35
N THR A 265 -27.35 -15.30 -11.93
CA THR A 265 -26.48 -16.21 -11.20
C THR A 265 -25.02 -15.71 -11.28
N ILE A 266 -24.29 -15.86 -10.16
CA ILE A 266 -22.88 -15.46 -10.09
C ILE A 266 -22.00 -16.68 -10.40
N LYS A 267 -21.07 -16.50 -11.33
CA LYS A 267 -19.98 -17.44 -11.62
C LYS A 267 -18.65 -16.72 -11.44
N TYR A 268 -17.59 -17.47 -11.22
CA TYR A 268 -16.25 -16.89 -11.14
C TYR A 268 -15.54 -17.05 -12.48
N LEU A 269 -14.77 -16.01 -12.84
CA LEU A 269 -13.79 -16.07 -13.93
C LEU A 269 -12.65 -17.02 -13.54
N ASP A 270 -12.00 -17.65 -14.52
CA ASP A 270 -10.78 -18.39 -14.27
C ASP A 270 -9.68 -17.45 -13.77
N TYR A 271 -8.82 -17.97 -12.88
CA TYR A 271 -7.75 -17.18 -12.33
C TYR A 271 -6.39 -17.71 -12.82
N ASN A 272 -5.73 -16.90 -13.64
CA ASN A 272 -4.41 -17.20 -14.14
C ASN A 272 -3.34 -16.63 -13.19
N TRP A 273 -2.55 -17.51 -12.58
CA TRP A 273 -1.48 -17.17 -11.65
C TRP A 273 -0.13 -16.90 -12.32
N ASP A 274 -0.04 -16.99 -13.65
CA ASP A 274 1.18 -16.72 -14.39
C ASP A 274 1.60 -15.26 -14.22
N LEU A 275 2.91 -15.04 -14.24
CA LEU A 275 3.51 -13.75 -13.92
C LEU A 275 3.16 -12.68 -14.96
N ASN A 276 2.79 -11.48 -14.51
CA ASN A 276 2.54 -10.31 -15.35
C ASN A 276 3.85 -9.66 -15.85
N THR A 277 4.71 -10.46 -16.48
CA THR A 277 6.03 -10.03 -16.92
C THR A 277 6.04 -9.44 -18.32
N LEU A 278 6.89 -8.43 -18.54
CA LEU A 278 7.09 -7.83 -19.87
C LEU A 278 7.60 -8.86 -20.91
N SER A 279 8.41 -9.83 -20.48
CA SER A 279 8.93 -10.87 -21.35
C SER A 279 7.86 -11.82 -21.93
N SER A 280 6.64 -11.83 -21.38
CA SER A 280 5.50 -12.60 -21.90
C SER A 280 4.65 -11.83 -22.92
N VAL A 281 4.96 -10.55 -23.19
CA VAL A 281 4.25 -9.75 -24.21
C VAL A 281 4.72 -10.20 -25.58
N GLN A 282 3.77 -10.64 -26.43
CA GLN A 282 4.01 -11.03 -27.82
C GLN A 282 4.06 -9.85 -28.76
#